data_6601adcf9bd91d934d98935055dee732
#
_entry.id   6601adcf9bd91d934d98935055dee732
#
_cell.length_a   1.000
_cell.length_b   1.000
_cell.length_c   1.000
_cell.angle_alpha   90.00
_cell.angle_beta   90.00
_cell.angle_gamma   90.00
#
_symmetry.space_group_name_H-M   'P 1'
#
loop_
_entity.id
_entity.type
_entity.pdbx_description
1 polymer ?
#
loop_
_entity_poly.entity_id
_entity_poly.type
_entity_poly.pdbx_seq_one_letter_code
_entity_poly.pdbx_strand_id
1 'polypeptide(L)'
;MKEIYIARRKQLLEDKKANTVVVIYSGFAPMKSQDESYPFSVDRNFFYLTGIERENMILVMRKNYLGEYSENLFIEPYDEVLAKWVGGRMRGDEATAISGVESVADVGDFADRLNAIVEYSRGLGKLTFWLDLWRYHKDQADTPAHTLAKTLQSKYPAVAIEDINGDMAAMRAVKGEEEIACMRKAQEHTRIAIEEMMRYAKPGMNERELEGAFDFALMKQGVRDHAFPSIFAGGKRATTLHYNENDQIVNDGELFLIDLGSAYGNYCADISRTFPVNGKFTDRQKELYNTVLEAQRIVIANAKPGLTTRDLNQMVIDYYETRLDDLGLRKDGKTVRDYYYHGVSHQLGLDTHDICTERERTLKPGMVITVEPGLYVEEESIGIRIENDVLITEDGCIDLSVAIPRSVEEIEAIMAK
;
A
#
# COMPACT_ATOMS: atom_id res chain seq x y z
N MET A 1 2.88 14.74 14.39
CA MET A 1 2.41 13.34 14.24
C MET A 1 1.50 12.94 15.41
N LYS A 2 1.88 13.04 16.68
CA LYS A 2 1.05 12.65 17.85
C LYS A 2 -0.40 13.17 17.79
N GLU A 3 -0.59 14.45 17.50
CA GLU A 3 -1.92 15.07 17.44
C GLU A 3 -2.81 14.50 16.35
N ILE A 4 -2.22 14.01 15.27
CA ILE A 4 -2.95 13.38 14.17
C ILE A 4 -3.54 12.04 14.63
N TYR A 5 -2.77 11.22 15.35
CA TYR A 5 -3.25 9.95 15.87
C TYR A 5 -4.39 10.15 16.88
N ILE A 6 -4.28 11.16 17.75
CA ILE A 6 -5.35 11.54 18.68
C ILE A 6 -6.62 11.95 17.90
N ALA A 7 -6.47 12.79 16.87
CA ALA A 7 -7.59 13.26 16.06
C ALA A 7 -8.28 12.09 15.32
N ARG A 8 -7.51 11.17 14.73
CA ARG A 8 -8.02 9.98 14.03
C ARG A 8 -8.84 9.08 14.96
N ARG A 9 -8.34 8.81 16.16
CA ARG A 9 -9.07 7.99 17.14
C ARG A 9 -10.37 8.66 17.62
N LYS A 10 -10.37 9.97 17.81
CA LYS A 10 -11.58 10.73 18.12
C LYS A 10 -12.58 10.68 16.97
N GLN A 11 -12.14 10.95 15.75
CA GLN A 11 -12.97 10.89 14.54
C GLN A 11 -13.62 9.50 14.38
N LEU A 12 -12.86 8.43 14.57
CA LEU A 12 -13.37 7.05 14.45
C LEU A 12 -14.52 6.76 15.42
N LEU A 13 -14.50 7.34 16.63
CA LEU A 13 -15.55 7.14 17.63
C LEU A 13 -16.67 8.18 17.58
N GLU A 14 -16.51 9.28 16.84
CA GLU A 14 -17.48 10.39 16.85
C GLU A 14 -18.87 9.92 16.43
N ASP A 15 -18.96 9.18 15.33
CA ASP A 15 -20.22 8.66 14.77
C ASP A 15 -20.71 7.36 15.44
N LYS A 16 -19.93 6.78 16.34
CA LYS A 16 -20.34 5.55 17.02
C LYS A 16 -21.32 5.86 18.15
N LYS A 17 -22.30 4.97 18.33
CA LYS A 17 -23.27 5.07 19.42
C LYS A 17 -22.59 4.90 20.77
N ALA A 18 -23.26 5.36 21.84
CA ALA A 18 -22.88 5.02 23.22
C ALA A 18 -22.83 3.48 23.42
N ASN A 19 -22.07 3.00 24.38
CA ASN A 19 -21.75 1.59 24.61
C ASN A 19 -21.01 0.93 23.42
N THR A 20 -20.02 1.61 22.89
CA THR A 20 -19.12 1.09 21.84
C THR A 20 -17.73 0.83 22.40
N VAL A 21 -17.13 -0.27 21.96
CA VAL A 21 -15.72 -0.63 22.18
C VAL A 21 -15.10 -0.95 20.82
N VAL A 22 -13.98 -0.31 20.50
CA VAL A 22 -13.16 -0.62 19.33
C VAL A 22 -11.89 -1.29 19.82
N VAL A 23 -11.52 -2.43 19.25
CA VAL A 23 -10.27 -3.15 19.57
C VAL A 23 -9.47 -3.37 18.31
N ILE A 24 -8.24 -2.86 18.28
CA ILE A 24 -7.32 -2.98 17.15
C ILE A 24 -6.01 -3.59 17.65
N TYR A 25 -5.50 -4.56 16.93
CA TYR A 25 -4.27 -5.29 17.24
C TYR A 25 -3.13 -4.83 16.34
N SER A 26 -1.91 -4.75 16.88
CA SER A 26 -0.72 -4.48 16.05
C SER A 26 -0.27 -5.68 15.22
N GLY A 27 -0.68 -6.89 15.63
CA GLY A 27 -0.27 -8.14 15.02
C GLY A 27 1.01 -8.73 15.60
N PHE A 28 1.49 -9.79 14.96
CA PHE A 28 2.71 -10.54 15.32
C PHE A 28 3.51 -10.84 14.07
N ALA A 29 4.84 -10.95 14.23
CA ALA A 29 5.69 -11.50 13.18
C ALA A 29 5.33 -12.99 12.93
N PRO A 30 5.05 -13.39 11.68
CA PRO A 30 4.79 -14.80 11.37
C PRO A 30 6.03 -15.66 11.63
N MET A 31 5.84 -16.85 12.17
CA MET A 31 6.94 -17.80 12.35
C MET A 31 7.47 -18.29 10.99
N LYS A 32 8.78 -18.23 10.81
CA LYS A 32 9.49 -18.72 9.62
C LYS A 32 10.00 -20.14 9.83
N SER A 33 10.56 -20.39 11.01
CA SER A 33 11.11 -21.68 11.44
C SER A 33 10.90 -21.86 12.95
N GLN A 34 11.62 -22.78 13.61
CA GLN A 34 11.42 -23.10 15.03
C GLN A 34 11.64 -21.88 15.96
N ASP A 35 12.68 -21.09 15.72
CA ASP A 35 13.11 -19.96 16.55
C ASP A 35 13.29 -18.65 15.77
N GLU A 36 12.96 -18.66 14.48
CA GLU A 36 13.02 -17.49 13.62
C GLU A 36 11.63 -17.04 13.20
N SER A 37 11.41 -15.74 13.20
CA SER A 37 10.25 -15.10 12.62
C SER A 37 10.60 -14.42 11.28
N TYR A 38 9.61 -14.26 10.40
CA TYR A 38 9.72 -13.29 9.32
C TYR A 38 9.83 -11.87 9.90
N PRO A 39 10.32 -10.88 9.13
CA PRO A 39 10.25 -9.48 9.55
C PRO A 39 8.84 -9.10 9.96
N PHE A 40 8.72 -8.39 11.07
CA PHE A 40 7.44 -7.87 11.53
C PHE A 40 6.96 -6.75 10.61
N SER A 41 5.68 -6.79 10.27
CA SER A 41 4.97 -5.70 9.61
C SER A 41 3.74 -5.38 10.44
N VAL A 42 3.67 -4.14 10.92
CA VAL A 42 2.56 -3.69 11.78
C VAL A 42 1.24 -3.69 11.00
N ASP A 43 0.17 -4.06 11.66
CA ASP A 43 -1.18 -3.86 11.13
C ASP A 43 -1.39 -2.39 10.77
N ARG A 44 -1.84 -2.14 9.54
CA ARG A 44 -1.92 -0.78 9.00
C ARG A 44 -2.96 0.09 9.71
N ASN A 45 -4.06 -0.50 10.18
CA ASN A 45 -5.08 0.22 10.94
C ASN A 45 -4.59 0.56 12.35
N PHE A 46 -3.82 -0.34 12.99
CA PHE A 46 -3.17 -0.05 14.26
C PHE A 46 -2.16 1.08 14.11
N PHE A 47 -1.28 1.02 13.09
CA PHE A 47 -0.31 2.08 12.81
C PHE A 47 -1.01 3.41 12.53
N TYR A 48 -2.04 3.43 11.69
CA TYR A 48 -2.82 4.63 11.34
C TYR A 48 -3.39 5.35 12.57
N LEU A 49 -3.75 4.57 13.60
CA LEU A 49 -4.36 5.10 14.82
C LEU A 49 -3.34 5.41 15.93
N THR A 50 -2.12 4.87 15.87
CA THR A 50 -1.14 4.98 16.96
C THR A 50 0.23 5.53 16.55
N GLY A 51 0.64 5.30 15.31
CA GLY A 51 2.01 5.57 14.84
C GLY A 51 3.07 4.63 15.39
N ILE A 52 2.68 3.52 16.03
CA ILE A 52 3.61 2.59 16.67
C ILE A 52 3.82 1.38 15.78
N GLU A 53 5.09 1.00 15.60
CA GLU A 53 5.54 -0.18 14.86
C GLU A 53 6.15 -1.21 15.82
N ARG A 54 5.32 -1.82 16.63
CA ARG A 54 5.71 -2.90 17.56
C ARG A 54 4.65 -3.98 17.57
N GLU A 55 5.10 -5.23 17.64
CA GLU A 55 4.21 -6.39 17.74
C GLU A 55 3.60 -6.53 19.13
N ASN A 56 2.56 -7.36 19.21
CA ASN A 56 1.88 -7.73 20.46
C ASN A 56 1.32 -6.55 21.25
N MET A 57 0.74 -5.57 20.56
CA MET A 57 0.04 -4.45 21.20
C MET A 57 -1.44 -4.45 20.86
N ILE A 58 -2.24 -3.91 21.76
CA ILE A 58 -3.70 -3.84 21.59
C ILE A 58 -4.16 -2.42 21.97
N LEU A 59 -4.79 -1.74 21.01
CA LEU A 59 -5.47 -0.49 21.25
C LEU A 59 -6.95 -0.76 21.55
N VAL A 60 -7.43 -0.26 22.68
CA VAL A 60 -8.85 -0.30 23.06
C VAL A 60 -9.36 1.11 23.19
N MET A 61 -10.37 1.46 22.43
CA MET A 61 -11.07 2.74 22.50
C MET A 61 -12.52 2.48 22.90
N ARG A 62 -13.05 3.30 23.77
CA ARG A 62 -14.40 3.11 24.33
C ARG A 62 -15.18 4.42 24.34
N LYS A 63 -16.44 4.34 23.93
CA LYS A 63 -17.48 5.33 24.20
C LYS A 63 -18.49 4.68 25.13
N ASN A 64 -18.51 5.08 26.41
CA ASN A 64 -19.35 4.45 27.41
C ASN A 64 -20.83 4.79 27.21
N TYR A 65 -21.71 4.31 28.12
CA TYR A 65 -23.16 4.54 28.04
C TYR A 65 -23.55 6.02 28.22
N LEU A 66 -22.69 6.84 28.82
CA LEU A 66 -22.89 8.29 28.97
C LEU A 66 -22.34 9.06 27.75
N GLY A 67 -21.67 8.38 26.80
CA GLY A 67 -21.02 9.01 25.69
C GLY A 67 -19.60 9.50 25.98
N GLU A 68 -19.06 9.21 27.15
CA GLU A 68 -17.69 9.59 27.55
C GLU A 68 -16.67 8.71 26.84
N TYR A 69 -15.59 9.33 26.38
CA TYR A 69 -14.49 8.70 25.70
C TYR A 69 -13.38 8.25 26.65
N SER A 70 -12.85 7.07 26.44
CA SER A 70 -11.62 6.58 27.07
C SER A 70 -10.84 5.68 26.12
N GLU A 71 -9.52 5.63 26.29
CA GLU A 71 -8.65 4.76 25.50
C GLU A 71 -7.57 4.13 26.36
N ASN A 72 -7.14 2.93 26.00
CA ASN A 72 -6.05 2.19 26.63
C ASN A 72 -5.19 1.56 25.55
N LEU A 73 -3.89 1.62 25.73
CA LEU A 73 -2.93 0.88 24.94
C LEU A 73 -2.31 -0.21 25.81
N PHE A 74 -2.47 -1.45 25.40
CA PHE A 74 -1.87 -2.61 26.07
C PHE A 74 -0.57 -2.94 25.34
N ILE A 75 0.52 -3.04 26.09
CA ILE A 75 1.85 -3.34 25.59
C ILE A 75 2.48 -4.49 26.37
N GLU A 76 3.49 -5.13 25.84
CA GLU A 76 4.27 -6.10 26.57
C GLU A 76 5.09 -5.41 27.68
N PRO A 77 5.17 -6.02 28.88
CA PRO A 77 6.02 -5.48 29.94
C PRO A 77 7.49 -5.44 29.50
N TYR A 78 8.20 -4.41 29.94
CA TYR A 78 9.63 -4.31 29.68
C TYR A 78 10.39 -5.37 30.48
N ASP A 79 11.22 -6.17 29.80
CA ASP A 79 12.05 -7.20 30.39
C ASP A 79 13.52 -6.88 30.13
N GLU A 80 14.29 -6.62 31.20
CA GLU A 80 15.69 -6.24 31.12
C GLU A 80 16.60 -7.40 30.67
N VAL A 81 16.21 -8.64 30.93
CA VAL A 81 16.98 -9.82 30.51
C VAL A 81 16.77 -10.03 29.01
N LEU A 82 15.53 -10.04 28.57
CA LEU A 82 15.18 -10.21 27.16
C LEU A 82 15.75 -9.06 26.30
N ALA A 83 15.78 -7.83 26.85
CA ALA A 83 16.37 -6.67 26.17
C ALA A 83 17.84 -6.87 25.76
N LYS A 84 18.58 -7.71 26.49
CA LYS A 84 19.98 -8.04 26.16
C LYS A 84 20.08 -9.04 25.00
N TRP A 85 19.01 -9.76 24.69
CA TRP A 85 19.00 -10.77 23.63
C TRP A 85 18.45 -10.22 22.30
N VAL A 86 17.33 -9.51 22.36
CA VAL A 86 16.57 -9.12 21.17
C VAL A 86 16.32 -7.61 21.07
N GLY A 87 16.91 -6.82 21.96
CA GLY A 87 16.62 -5.40 22.09
C GLY A 87 15.49 -5.12 23.08
N GLY A 88 15.37 -3.87 23.51
CA GLY A 88 14.37 -3.43 24.48
C GLY A 88 12.97 -3.37 23.87
N ARG A 89 11.97 -3.87 24.62
CA ARG A 89 10.57 -3.58 24.35
C ARG A 89 10.27 -2.12 24.61
N MET A 90 9.24 -1.58 23.95
CA MET A 90 8.81 -0.21 24.15
C MET A 90 8.30 0.01 25.58
N ARG A 91 8.65 1.13 26.18
CA ARG A 91 8.15 1.54 27.51
C ARG A 91 6.86 2.34 27.36
N GLY A 92 6.09 2.43 28.44
CA GLY A 92 4.79 3.12 28.43
C GLY A 92 4.89 4.62 28.11
N ASP A 93 5.93 5.29 28.60
CA ASP A 93 6.19 6.71 28.31
C ASP A 93 6.57 6.94 26.83
N GLU A 94 7.33 6.05 26.23
CA GLU A 94 7.64 6.06 24.79
C GLU A 94 6.37 5.86 23.95
N ALA A 95 5.52 4.89 24.33
CA ALA A 95 4.26 4.65 23.67
C ALA A 95 3.32 5.86 23.75
N THR A 96 3.22 6.50 24.92
CA THR A 96 2.47 7.75 25.11
C THR A 96 3.04 8.91 24.30
N ALA A 97 4.36 9.04 24.24
CA ALA A 97 5.01 10.11 23.47
C ALA A 97 4.70 10.02 21.97
N ILE A 98 4.61 8.80 21.42
CA ILE A 98 4.30 8.57 20.00
C ILE A 98 2.79 8.69 19.74
N SER A 99 1.98 7.91 20.46
CA SER A 99 0.56 7.74 20.14
C SER A 99 -0.36 8.80 20.77
N GLY A 100 0.07 9.39 21.88
CA GLY A 100 -0.78 10.25 22.70
C GLY A 100 -1.78 9.50 23.59
N VAL A 101 -1.73 8.17 23.64
CA VAL A 101 -2.54 7.39 24.57
C VAL A 101 -1.91 7.46 25.95
N GLU A 102 -2.60 8.08 26.92
CA GLU A 102 -2.07 8.29 28.28
C GLU A 102 -2.18 7.05 29.15
N SER A 103 -3.21 6.22 28.94
CA SER A 103 -3.43 5.00 29.70
C SER A 103 -2.76 3.82 29.03
N VAL A 104 -1.57 3.46 29.50
CA VAL A 104 -0.80 2.30 29.03
C VAL A 104 -0.81 1.22 30.11
N ALA A 105 -1.04 -0.04 29.72
CA ALA A 105 -1.15 -1.18 30.61
C ALA A 105 -0.42 -2.40 30.05
N ASP A 106 -0.24 -3.44 30.87
CA ASP A 106 0.31 -4.73 30.44
C ASP A 106 -0.70 -5.46 29.54
N VAL A 107 -0.22 -6.05 28.44
CA VAL A 107 -1.05 -6.87 27.54
C VAL A 107 -1.65 -8.08 28.25
N GLY A 108 -1.02 -8.59 29.31
CA GLY A 108 -1.58 -9.63 30.17
C GLY A 108 -2.86 -9.24 30.87
N ASP A 109 -3.09 -7.96 31.15
CA ASP A 109 -4.30 -7.45 31.81
C ASP A 109 -5.49 -7.29 30.84
N PHE A 110 -5.27 -7.42 29.53
CA PHE A 110 -6.29 -7.12 28.51
C PHE A 110 -7.57 -7.91 28.72
N ALA A 111 -7.49 -9.22 28.95
CA ALA A 111 -8.67 -10.08 29.10
C ALA A 111 -9.52 -9.69 30.30
N ASP A 112 -8.90 -9.38 31.43
CA ASP A 112 -9.61 -8.99 32.67
C ASP A 112 -10.24 -7.61 32.54
N ARG A 113 -9.54 -6.66 31.91
CA ARG A 113 -10.10 -5.32 31.65
C ARG A 113 -11.27 -5.37 30.65
N LEU A 114 -11.16 -6.23 29.63
CA LEU A 114 -12.25 -6.44 28.67
C LEU A 114 -13.49 -7.02 29.37
N ASN A 115 -13.28 -8.04 30.24
CA ASN A 115 -14.35 -8.61 31.03
C ASN A 115 -15.03 -7.55 31.94
N ALA A 116 -14.25 -6.70 32.60
CA ALA A 116 -14.77 -5.61 33.43
C ALA A 116 -15.62 -4.62 32.62
N ILE A 117 -15.22 -4.30 31.35
CA ILE A 117 -16.03 -3.46 30.47
C ILE A 117 -17.39 -4.10 30.20
N VAL A 118 -17.43 -5.40 29.89
CA VAL A 118 -18.67 -6.13 29.61
C VAL A 118 -19.56 -6.17 30.87
N GLU A 119 -18.99 -6.48 32.02
CA GLU A 119 -19.72 -6.52 33.29
C GLU A 119 -20.30 -5.16 33.68
N TYR A 120 -19.51 -4.10 33.57
CA TYR A 120 -19.96 -2.74 33.86
C TYR A 120 -21.07 -2.26 32.91
N SER A 121 -21.12 -2.80 31.71
CA SER A 121 -22.12 -2.41 30.70
C SER A 121 -23.45 -3.17 30.83
N ARG A 122 -23.56 -4.11 31.78
CA ARG A 122 -24.82 -4.88 32.01
C ARG A 122 -25.98 -3.97 32.37
N GLY A 123 -27.10 -4.13 31.64
CA GLY A 123 -28.30 -3.33 31.87
C GLY A 123 -28.23 -1.87 31.36
N LEU A 124 -27.12 -1.44 30.79
CA LEU A 124 -26.89 -0.07 30.29
C LEU A 124 -27.08 0.07 28.77
N GLY A 125 -27.82 -0.86 28.16
CA GLY A 125 -28.04 -0.92 26.74
C GLY A 125 -27.17 -1.96 26.02
N LYS A 126 -27.28 -2.02 24.71
CA LYS A 126 -26.53 -2.98 23.90
C LYS A 126 -25.06 -2.55 23.78
N LEU A 127 -24.16 -3.39 24.27
CA LEU A 127 -22.71 -3.19 24.06
C LEU A 127 -22.32 -3.71 22.68
N THR A 128 -21.60 -2.89 21.92
CA THR A 128 -21.12 -3.23 20.56
C THR A 128 -19.61 -3.19 20.51
N PHE A 129 -19.01 -4.27 20.06
CA PHE A 129 -17.58 -4.35 19.73
C PHE A 129 -17.37 -4.14 18.24
N TRP A 130 -16.46 -3.25 17.91
CA TRP A 130 -15.99 -3.00 16.54
C TRP A 130 -14.60 -3.57 16.43
N LEU A 131 -14.42 -4.53 15.51
CA LEU A 131 -13.20 -5.28 15.30
C LEU A 131 -12.83 -5.23 13.82
N ASP A 132 -11.55 -5.37 13.49
CA ASP A 132 -11.11 -5.51 12.11
C ASP A 132 -11.28 -6.97 11.68
N LEU A 133 -12.38 -7.24 10.96
CA LEU A 133 -12.81 -8.60 10.60
C LEU A 133 -12.70 -8.86 9.10
N TRP A 134 -12.16 -7.92 8.32
CA TRP A 134 -12.00 -8.10 6.89
C TRP A 134 -11.08 -9.29 6.57
N ARG A 135 -11.46 -10.07 5.56
CA ARG A 135 -10.63 -11.13 4.97
C ARG A 135 -10.44 -10.87 3.51
N TYR A 136 -9.20 -10.75 3.09
CA TYR A 136 -8.89 -10.60 1.67
C TYR A 136 -9.20 -11.89 0.90
N HIS A 137 -8.93 -13.05 1.50
CA HIS A 137 -9.28 -14.36 0.97
C HIS A 137 -10.13 -15.14 1.98
N LYS A 138 -11.13 -15.88 1.49
CA LYS A 138 -12.04 -16.69 2.32
C LYS A 138 -11.31 -17.70 3.22
N ASP A 139 -10.17 -18.21 2.78
CA ASP A 139 -9.37 -19.23 3.47
C ASP A 139 -8.23 -18.62 4.31
N GLN A 140 -8.19 -17.29 4.47
CA GLN A 140 -7.22 -16.61 5.32
C GLN A 140 -7.39 -17.05 6.77
N ALA A 141 -6.26 -17.33 7.45
CA ALA A 141 -6.24 -17.70 8.87
C ALA A 141 -6.90 -16.62 9.75
N ASP A 142 -7.42 -17.05 10.90
CA ASP A 142 -7.96 -16.12 11.88
C ASP A 142 -6.89 -15.18 12.42
N THR A 143 -7.20 -13.90 12.40
CA THR A 143 -6.41 -12.88 13.10
C THR A 143 -6.78 -12.87 14.60
N PRO A 144 -6.03 -12.18 15.47
CA PRO A 144 -6.42 -11.95 16.85
C PRO A 144 -7.82 -11.35 17.00
N ALA A 145 -8.24 -10.46 16.08
CA ALA A 145 -9.58 -9.87 16.06
C ALA A 145 -10.68 -10.93 15.81
N HIS A 146 -10.46 -11.86 14.88
CA HIS A 146 -11.38 -12.98 14.64
C HIS A 146 -11.49 -13.91 15.86
N THR A 147 -10.35 -14.18 16.51
CA THR A 147 -10.32 -14.99 17.75
C THR A 147 -11.07 -14.31 18.87
N LEU A 148 -10.90 -12.99 19.03
CA LEU A 148 -11.67 -12.19 19.99
C LEU A 148 -13.17 -12.23 19.68
N ALA A 149 -13.57 -12.05 18.42
CA ALA A 149 -14.97 -12.12 18.00
C ALA A 149 -15.64 -13.44 18.43
N LYS A 150 -14.99 -14.58 18.14
CA LYS A 150 -15.47 -15.91 18.55
C LYS A 150 -15.56 -16.04 20.08
N THR A 151 -14.58 -15.52 20.81
CA THR A 151 -14.55 -15.53 22.27
C THR A 151 -15.72 -14.72 22.84
N LEU A 152 -15.94 -13.51 22.32
CA LEU A 152 -17.06 -12.65 22.75
C LEU A 152 -18.42 -13.31 22.47
N GLN A 153 -18.62 -13.87 21.30
CA GLN A 153 -19.86 -14.57 20.94
C GLN A 153 -20.12 -15.76 21.87
N SER A 154 -19.08 -16.51 22.20
CA SER A 154 -19.21 -17.68 23.09
C SER A 154 -19.48 -17.30 24.54
N LYS A 155 -18.74 -16.34 25.11
CA LYS A 155 -18.85 -15.97 26.53
C LYS A 155 -19.95 -14.95 26.81
N TYR A 156 -20.23 -14.06 25.86
CA TYR A 156 -21.13 -12.92 26.01
C TYR A 156 -22.10 -12.80 24.83
N PRO A 157 -23.01 -13.74 24.64
CA PRO A 157 -23.89 -13.80 23.47
C PRO A 157 -24.80 -12.59 23.27
N ALA A 158 -24.94 -11.74 24.30
CA ALA A 158 -25.75 -10.51 24.26
C ALA A 158 -24.99 -9.30 23.66
N VAL A 159 -23.66 -9.37 23.48
CA VAL A 159 -22.91 -8.29 22.82
C VAL A 159 -23.11 -8.32 21.31
N ALA A 160 -23.02 -7.16 20.68
CA ALA A 160 -22.94 -7.07 19.23
C ALA A 160 -21.49 -7.03 18.78
N ILE A 161 -21.23 -7.55 17.59
CA ILE A 161 -19.93 -7.46 16.91
C ILE A 161 -20.18 -6.87 15.53
N GLU A 162 -19.40 -5.86 15.19
CA GLU A 162 -19.45 -5.14 13.93
C GLU A 162 -18.02 -5.06 13.32
N ASP A 163 -17.94 -4.94 12.01
CA ASP A 163 -16.67 -4.80 11.30
C ASP A 163 -16.30 -3.32 11.14
N ILE A 164 -15.09 -2.93 11.56
CA ILE A 164 -14.56 -1.57 11.48
C ILE A 164 -13.93 -1.24 10.11
N ASN A 165 -13.74 -2.24 9.25
CA ASN A 165 -12.99 -2.08 8.00
C ASN A 165 -13.53 -0.96 7.10
N GLY A 166 -14.85 -0.82 7.00
CA GLY A 166 -15.49 0.24 6.22
C GLY A 166 -15.14 1.64 6.70
N ASP A 167 -15.13 1.86 8.02
CA ASP A 167 -14.74 3.15 8.62
C ASP A 167 -13.26 3.44 8.36
N MET A 168 -12.39 2.45 8.56
CA MET A 168 -10.96 2.59 8.33
C MET A 168 -10.66 2.88 6.85
N ALA A 169 -11.32 2.18 5.92
CA ALA A 169 -11.19 2.44 4.49
C ALA A 169 -11.62 3.86 4.11
N ALA A 170 -12.70 4.38 4.70
CA ALA A 170 -13.16 5.74 4.45
C ALA A 170 -12.17 6.79 4.98
N MET A 171 -11.61 6.57 6.18
CA MET A 171 -10.65 7.49 6.79
C MET A 171 -9.30 7.47 6.05
N ARG A 172 -8.77 6.29 5.70
CA ARG A 172 -7.48 6.14 5.00
C ARG A 172 -7.53 6.61 3.55
N ALA A 173 -8.71 6.64 2.93
CA ALA A 173 -8.85 7.04 1.53
C ALA A 173 -8.40 8.49 1.27
N VAL A 174 -8.70 9.41 2.18
CA VAL A 174 -8.36 10.85 2.06
C VAL A 174 -7.15 11.13 2.93
N LYS A 175 -6.02 11.44 2.31
CA LYS A 175 -4.73 11.63 2.97
C LYS A 175 -4.60 13.06 3.51
N GLY A 176 -4.06 13.18 4.73
CA GLY A 176 -3.63 14.46 5.30
C GLY A 176 -2.28 14.92 4.76
N GLU A 177 -1.89 16.15 5.05
CA GLU A 177 -0.65 16.74 4.55
C GLU A 177 0.60 15.95 4.97
N GLU A 178 0.63 15.41 6.18
CA GLU A 178 1.75 14.63 6.70
C GLU A 178 1.87 13.26 6.01
N GLU A 179 0.74 12.64 5.65
CA GLU A 179 0.70 11.41 4.88
C GLU A 179 1.26 11.65 3.48
N ILE A 180 0.80 12.73 2.84
CA ILE A 180 1.29 13.14 1.51
C ILE A 180 2.78 13.47 1.57
N ALA A 181 3.28 14.08 2.65
CA ALA A 181 4.70 14.35 2.84
C ALA A 181 5.53 13.06 2.92
N CYS A 182 5.02 12.02 3.62
CA CYS A 182 5.64 10.70 3.65
C CYS A 182 5.66 10.05 2.25
N MET A 183 4.54 10.10 1.53
CA MET A 183 4.46 9.55 0.17
C MET A 183 5.42 10.26 -0.79
N ARG A 184 5.52 11.60 -0.74
CA ARG A 184 6.52 12.36 -1.52
C ARG A 184 7.94 11.93 -1.20
N LYS A 185 8.22 11.62 0.07
CA LYS A 185 9.55 11.13 0.47
C LYS A 185 9.82 9.73 -0.07
N ALA A 186 8.84 8.83 -0.03
CA ALA A 186 8.93 7.53 -0.67
C ALA A 186 9.17 7.64 -2.18
N GLN A 187 8.46 8.56 -2.87
CA GLN A 187 8.69 8.86 -4.30
C GLN A 187 10.13 9.32 -4.59
N GLU A 188 10.67 10.19 -3.75
CA GLU A 188 12.04 10.70 -3.92
C GLU A 188 13.09 9.59 -3.73
N HIS A 189 12.92 8.73 -2.74
CA HIS A 189 13.80 7.58 -2.54
C HIS A 189 13.74 6.61 -3.72
N THR A 190 12.53 6.31 -4.19
CA THR A 190 12.29 5.45 -5.35
C THR A 190 12.92 6.03 -6.62
N ARG A 191 12.74 7.35 -6.87
CA ARG A 191 13.35 8.05 -8.02
C ARG A 191 14.86 7.88 -8.09
N ILE A 192 15.55 8.18 -6.97
CA ILE A 192 17.01 8.10 -6.91
C ILE A 192 17.47 6.66 -7.18
N ALA A 193 16.78 5.67 -6.61
CA ALA A 193 17.12 4.27 -6.79
C ALA A 193 16.87 3.79 -8.24
N ILE A 194 15.77 4.21 -8.89
CA ILE A 194 15.49 3.91 -10.29
C ILE A 194 16.59 4.50 -11.19
N GLU A 195 16.96 5.75 -10.98
CA GLU A 195 18.00 6.39 -11.80
C GLU A 195 19.37 5.72 -11.65
N GLU A 196 19.78 5.35 -10.42
CA GLU A 196 21.04 4.63 -10.20
C GLU A 196 21.00 3.24 -10.86
N MET A 197 19.90 2.52 -10.75
CA MET A 197 19.70 1.23 -11.37
C MET A 197 19.72 1.30 -12.90
N MET A 198 19.03 2.28 -13.52
CA MET A 198 19.06 2.46 -14.98
C MET A 198 20.48 2.70 -15.50
N ARG A 199 21.29 3.48 -14.78
CA ARG A 199 22.72 3.69 -15.12
C ARG A 199 23.55 2.41 -15.02
N TYR A 200 23.16 1.48 -14.16
CA TYR A 200 23.85 0.21 -13.96
C TYR A 200 23.46 -0.84 -15.01
N ALA A 201 22.25 -0.76 -15.56
CA ALA A 201 21.70 -1.75 -16.48
C ALA A 201 22.58 -1.96 -17.73
N LYS A 202 22.73 -3.20 -18.17
CA LYS A 202 23.41 -3.62 -19.40
C LYS A 202 22.92 -5.00 -19.87
N PRO A 203 23.02 -5.30 -21.18
CA PRO A 203 22.69 -6.62 -21.71
C PRO A 203 23.48 -7.76 -21.03
N GLY A 204 22.82 -8.90 -20.88
CA GLY A 204 23.39 -10.10 -20.27
C GLY A 204 23.31 -10.15 -18.74
N MET A 205 22.72 -9.15 -18.10
CA MET A 205 22.48 -9.16 -16.67
C MET A 205 21.33 -10.10 -16.30
N ASN A 206 21.43 -10.68 -15.10
CA ASN A 206 20.29 -11.34 -14.46
C ASN A 206 19.36 -10.28 -13.84
N GLU A 207 18.06 -10.52 -13.87
CA GLU A 207 17.04 -9.63 -13.26
C GLU A 207 17.35 -9.32 -11.80
N ARG A 208 17.86 -10.30 -11.03
CA ARG A 208 18.31 -10.11 -9.62
C ARG A 208 19.48 -9.15 -9.46
N GLU A 209 20.32 -8.99 -10.47
CA GLU A 209 21.41 -8.02 -10.38
C GLU A 209 20.87 -6.58 -10.41
N LEU A 210 19.78 -6.35 -11.18
CA LEU A 210 19.11 -5.05 -11.17
C LEU A 210 18.30 -4.83 -9.89
N GLU A 211 17.61 -5.86 -9.40
CA GLU A 211 16.96 -5.82 -8.10
C GLU A 211 17.96 -5.45 -7.00
N GLY A 212 19.11 -6.15 -6.95
CA GLY A 212 20.18 -5.82 -6.02
C GLY A 212 20.76 -4.41 -6.17
N ALA A 213 20.80 -3.86 -7.39
CA ALA A 213 21.23 -2.48 -7.59
C ALA A 213 20.20 -1.46 -7.05
N PHE A 214 18.92 -1.71 -7.24
CA PHE A 214 17.83 -0.92 -6.67
C PHE A 214 17.88 -0.96 -5.15
N ASP A 215 17.97 -2.16 -4.54
CA ASP A 215 18.07 -2.35 -3.10
C ASP A 215 19.27 -1.61 -2.51
N PHE A 216 20.43 -1.74 -3.14
CA PHE A 216 21.62 -1.05 -2.69
C PHE A 216 21.46 0.48 -2.73
N ALA A 217 20.80 1.00 -3.77
CA ALA A 217 20.53 2.42 -3.88
C ALA A 217 19.54 2.94 -2.81
N LEU A 218 18.53 2.14 -2.43
CA LEU A 218 17.65 2.43 -1.31
C LEU A 218 18.41 2.41 0.02
N MET A 219 19.22 1.38 0.26
CA MET A 219 20.01 1.24 1.50
C MET A 219 21.01 2.39 1.68
N LYS A 220 21.60 2.91 0.62
CA LYS A 220 22.44 4.13 0.66
C LYS A 220 21.69 5.36 1.18
N GLN A 221 20.37 5.40 0.99
CA GLN A 221 19.49 6.45 1.47
C GLN A 221 18.93 6.17 2.87
N GLY A 222 19.33 5.05 3.50
CA GLY A 222 18.84 4.60 4.81
C GLY A 222 17.44 3.97 4.75
N VAL A 223 16.94 3.63 3.56
CA VAL A 223 15.65 2.98 3.37
C VAL A 223 15.87 1.49 3.18
N ARG A 224 15.13 0.69 3.94
CA ARG A 224 15.16 -0.77 3.88
C ARG A 224 13.86 -1.35 3.35
N ASP A 225 12.75 -0.66 3.61
CA ASP A 225 11.43 -1.22 3.41
C ASP A 225 10.93 -0.92 2.00
N HIS A 226 10.55 -1.98 1.29
CA HIS A 226 9.83 -1.92 0.02
C HIS A 226 8.34 -1.75 0.29
N ALA A 227 7.65 -1.07 -0.61
CA ALA A 227 6.19 -0.98 -0.58
C ALA A 227 5.54 -2.35 -0.83
N PHE A 228 6.15 -3.13 -1.73
CA PHE A 228 5.72 -4.47 -2.14
C PHE A 228 6.89 -5.26 -2.75
N PRO A 229 6.75 -6.59 -2.96
CA PRO A 229 7.76 -7.36 -3.68
C PRO A 229 7.96 -6.83 -5.09
N SER A 230 9.17 -6.34 -5.37
CA SER A 230 9.48 -5.68 -6.63
C SER A 230 9.47 -6.64 -7.82
N ILE A 231 9.01 -6.15 -8.96
CA ILE A 231 8.95 -6.86 -10.24
C ILE A 231 10.09 -6.38 -11.12
N PHE A 232 10.86 -7.34 -11.64
CA PHE A 232 11.95 -7.12 -12.59
C PHE A 232 11.79 -8.07 -13.76
N ALA A 233 11.17 -7.64 -14.85
CA ALA A 233 10.74 -8.50 -15.95
C ALA A 233 11.38 -8.09 -17.29
N GLY A 234 12.30 -8.91 -17.79
CA GLY A 234 12.93 -8.72 -19.11
C GLY A 234 12.19 -9.39 -20.26
N GLY A 235 12.11 -8.75 -21.43
CA GLY A 235 11.56 -9.31 -22.65
C GLY A 235 10.14 -9.85 -22.49
N LYS A 236 9.89 -11.11 -22.89
CA LYS A 236 8.57 -11.73 -22.83
C LYS A 236 7.97 -11.78 -21.41
N ARG A 237 8.79 -11.87 -20.38
CA ARG A 237 8.31 -11.94 -18.98
C ARG A 237 7.56 -10.68 -18.56
N ALA A 238 7.87 -9.54 -19.19
CA ALA A 238 7.16 -8.29 -19.00
C ALA A 238 5.66 -8.34 -19.39
N THR A 239 5.20 -9.41 -20.03
CA THR A 239 3.78 -9.61 -20.32
C THR A 239 3.04 -10.38 -19.21
N THR A 240 3.73 -10.74 -18.13
CA THR A 240 3.16 -11.30 -16.90
C THR A 240 3.07 -10.19 -15.86
N LEU A 241 1.84 -9.82 -15.43
CA LEU A 241 1.63 -8.62 -14.61
C LEU A 241 2.38 -8.65 -13.26
N HIS A 242 2.31 -9.76 -12.54
CA HIS A 242 2.96 -9.94 -11.24
C HIS A 242 4.04 -11.02 -11.32
N TYR A 243 5.05 -10.78 -12.17
CA TYR A 243 6.22 -11.64 -12.28
C TYR A 243 7.19 -11.38 -11.11
N ASN A 244 7.37 -12.35 -10.22
CA ASN A 244 8.13 -12.21 -8.99
C ASN A 244 9.40 -13.07 -8.91
N GLU A 245 9.66 -13.92 -9.90
CA GLU A 245 10.82 -14.80 -9.88
C GLU A 245 12.14 -14.02 -10.01
N ASN A 246 12.16 -12.98 -10.82
CA ASN A 246 13.29 -12.08 -11.03
C ASN A 246 14.64 -12.81 -11.24
N ASP A 247 14.66 -13.89 -12.03
CA ASP A 247 15.81 -14.79 -12.04
C ASP A 247 16.39 -15.09 -13.44
N GLN A 248 15.90 -14.43 -14.45
CA GLN A 248 16.32 -14.68 -15.83
C GLN A 248 17.32 -13.64 -16.36
N ILE A 249 18.03 -14.01 -17.41
CA ILE A 249 18.93 -13.10 -18.14
C ILE A 249 18.11 -12.21 -19.07
N VAL A 250 18.49 -10.93 -19.15
CA VAL A 250 17.92 -9.96 -20.08
C VAL A 250 18.92 -9.74 -21.22
N ASN A 251 18.49 -10.03 -22.45
CA ASN A 251 19.35 -10.01 -23.61
C ASN A 251 19.40 -8.63 -24.27
N ASP A 252 20.43 -8.41 -25.10
CA ASP A 252 20.53 -7.18 -25.89
C ASP A 252 19.29 -6.98 -26.76
N GLY A 253 18.78 -5.74 -26.77
CA GLY A 253 17.60 -5.35 -27.53
C GLY A 253 16.27 -5.65 -26.82
N GLU A 254 16.26 -6.33 -25.67
CA GLU A 254 15.05 -6.53 -24.87
C GLU A 254 14.71 -5.28 -24.04
N LEU A 255 13.42 -5.06 -23.84
CA LEU A 255 12.91 -4.12 -22.82
C LEU A 255 12.92 -4.78 -21.45
N PHE A 256 13.11 -3.95 -20.45
CA PHE A 256 13.08 -4.29 -19.04
C PHE A 256 11.94 -3.51 -18.37
N LEU A 257 10.90 -4.21 -17.94
CA LEU A 257 9.82 -3.64 -17.15
C LEU A 257 10.15 -3.82 -15.67
N ILE A 258 10.13 -2.73 -14.94
CA ILE A 258 10.20 -2.74 -13.47
C ILE A 258 8.89 -2.22 -12.91
N ASP A 259 8.52 -2.77 -11.74
CA ASP A 259 7.41 -2.32 -10.94
C ASP A 259 7.80 -2.43 -9.48
N LEU A 260 7.98 -1.29 -8.82
CA LEU A 260 8.65 -1.20 -7.54
C LEU A 260 8.35 0.12 -6.82
N GLY A 261 8.56 0.11 -5.53
CA GLY A 261 8.43 1.31 -4.72
C GLY A 261 9.06 1.14 -3.34
N SER A 262 9.54 2.23 -2.76
CA SER A 262 9.94 2.26 -1.36
C SER A 262 8.77 2.63 -0.46
N ALA A 263 8.88 2.30 0.83
CA ALA A 263 8.00 2.83 1.86
C ALA A 263 8.77 3.83 2.75
N TYR A 264 8.09 4.90 3.15
CA TYR A 264 8.62 5.86 4.12
C TYR A 264 7.55 6.19 5.16
N GLY A 265 7.83 5.91 6.45
CA GLY A 265 6.83 6.00 7.51
C GLY A 265 5.60 5.13 7.22
N ASN A 266 5.81 3.95 6.66
CA ASN A 266 4.81 2.99 6.17
C ASN A 266 3.95 3.46 4.97
N TYR A 267 4.16 4.66 4.43
CA TYR A 267 3.46 5.12 3.23
C TYR A 267 4.22 4.70 1.98
N CYS A 268 3.49 4.12 1.03
CA CYS A 268 4.03 3.50 -0.17
C CYS A 268 4.22 4.49 -1.31
N ALA A 269 5.21 4.22 -2.17
CA ALA A 269 5.28 4.64 -3.57
C ALA A 269 5.02 3.44 -4.45
N ASP A 270 4.46 3.67 -5.64
CA ASP A 270 4.18 2.64 -6.64
C ASP A 270 4.53 3.14 -8.04
N ILE A 271 5.58 2.56 -8.62
CA ILE A 271 6.16 3.08 -9.86
C ILE A 271 6.53 1.95 -10.80
N SER A 272 5.85 1.90 -11.93
CA SER A 272 6.31 1.10 -13.06
C SER A 272 7.07 1.94 -14.08
N ARG A 273 8.17 1.41 -14.59
CA ARG A 273 8.92 1.94 -15.72
C ARG A 273 9.33 0.81 -16.66
N THR A 274 9.46 1.15 -17.94
CA THR A 274 9.97 0.22 -18.94
C THR A 274 11.08 0.91 -19.71
N PHE A 275 12.23 0.26 -19.87
CA PHE A 275 13.40 0.81 -20.55
C PHE A 275 14.19 -0.29 -21.29
N PRO A 276 14.93 0.05 -22.36
CA PRO A 276 15.77 -0.92 -23.06
C PRO A 276 17.02 -1.24 -22.25
N VAL A 277 17.34 -2.52 -22.06
CA VAL A 277 18.49 -2.93 -21.25
C VAL A 277 19.82 -2.40 -21.76
N ASN A 278 19.93 -2.12 -23.07
CA ASN A 278 21.10 -1.54 -23.71
C ASN A 278 21.08 0.00 -23.79
N GLY A 279 20.06 0.67 -23.24
CA GLY A 279 19.93 2.13 -23.23
C GLY A 279 19.42 2.75 -24.54
N LYS A 280 18.94 1.95 -25.50
CA LYS A 280 18.41 2.43 -26.80
C LYS A 280 17.13 1.70 -27.18
N PHE A 281 16.02 2.45 -27.28
CA PHE A 281 14.78 1.93 -27.84
C PHE A 281 14.90 1.74 -29.36
N THR A 282 14.39 0.62 -29.87
CA THR A 282 14.13 0.45 -31.31
C THR A 282 12.92 1.30 -31.71
N ASP A 283 12.73 1.52 -33.02
CA ASP A 283 11.60 2.31 -33.53
C ASP A 283 10.25 1.67 -33.11
N ARG A 284 10.14 0.33 -33.15
CA ARG A 284 8.97 -0.39 -32.73
C ARG A 284 8.70 -0.24 -31.23
N GLN A 285 9.72 -0.33 -30.41
CA GLN A 285 9.61 -0.11 -28.96
C GLN A 285 9.18 1.33 -28.66
N LYS A 286 9.72 2.33 -29.37
CA LYS A 286 9.31 3.76 -29.21
C LYS A 286 7.84 3.96 -29.57
N GLU A 287 7.38 3.33 -30.65
CA GLU A 287 5.98 3.42 -31.09
C GLU A 287 5.01 2.92 -30.01
N LEU A 288 5.26 1.71 -29.47
CA LEU A 288 4.46 1.11 -28.41
C LEU A 288 4.60 1.89 -27.10
N TYR A 289 5.82 2.27 -26.73
CA TYR A 289 6.12 3.02 -25.51
C TYR A 289 5.40 4.38 -25.48
N ASN A 290 5.50 5.15 -26.56
CA ASN A 290 4.84 6.44 -26.66
C ASN A 290 3.32 6.33 -26.65
N THR A 291 2.77 5.22 -27.13
CA THR A 291 1.32 4.94 -27.03
C THR A 291 0.91 4.77 -25.56
N VAL A 292 1.68 4.02 -24.75
CA VAL A 292 1.41 3.86 -23.31
C VAL A 292 1.62 5.20 -22.57
N LEU A 293 2.69 5.92 -22.88
CA LEU A 293 2.96 7.23 -22.27
C LEU A 293 1.86 8.25 -22.54
N GLU A 294 1.31 8.26 -23.76
CA GLU A 294 0.20 9.15 -24.08
C GLU A 294 -1.09 8.75 -23.37
N ALA A 295 -1.38 7.45 -23.25
CA ALA A 295 -2.50 6.97 -22.44
C ALA A 295 -2.39 7.45 -20.99
N GLN A 296 -1.20 7.38 -20.37
CA GLN A 296 -0.95 7.91 -19.03
C GLN A 296 -1.20 9.42 -18.96
N ARG A 297 -0.70 10.18 -19.93
CA ARG A 297 -0.91 11.64 -19.99
C ARG A 297 -2.39 12.02 -20.09
N ILE A 298 -3.15 11.30 -20.91
CA ILE A 298 -4.59 11.50 -21.05
C ILE A 298 -5.29 11.31 -19.70
N VAL A 299 -4.97 10.23 -18.97
CA VAL A 299 -5.60 9.96 -17.67
C VAL A 299 -5.21 11.03 -16.65
N ILE A 300 -3.92 11.35 -16.50
CA ILE A 300 -3.45 12.38 -15.54
C ILE A 300 -4.08 13.75 -15.86
N ALA A 301 -4.16 14.13 -17.13
CA ALA A 301 -4.75 15.42 -17.53
C ALA A 301 -6.26 15.53 -17.23
N ASN A 302 -6.95 14.41 -17.09
CA ASN A 302 -8.40 14.37 -16.87
C ASN A 302 -8.82 13.89 -15.48
N ALA A 303 -7.91 13.32 -14.68
CA ALA A 303 -8.21 12.84 -13.33
C ALA A 303 -8.63 14.01 -12.42
N LYS A 304 -9.84 13.91 -11.84
CA LYS A 304 -10.43 14.95 -10.99
C LYS A 304 -11.55 14.38 -10.11
N PRO A 305 -11.98 15.12 -9.07
CA PRO A 305 -13.10 14.71 -8.24
C PRO A 305 -14.37 14.41 -9.04
N GLY A 306 -15.13 13.43 -8.58
CA GLY A 306 -16.39 13.00 -9.19
C GLY A 306 -16.27 11.93 -10.27
N LEU A 307 -15.08 11.70 -10.83
CA LEU A 307 -14.79 10.53 -11.67
C LEU A 307 -14.56 9.28 -10.82
N THR A 308 -14.72 8.12 -11.43
CA THR A 308 -14.37 6.82 -10.84
C THR A 308 -13.13 6.23 -11.50
N THR A 309 -12.51 5.24 -10.87
CA THR A 309 -11.41 4.48 -11.50
C THR A 309 -11.84 3.79 -12.79
N ARG A 310 -13.14 3.44 -12.92
CA ARG A 310 -13.71 2.92 -14.18
C ARG A 310 -13.70 3.98 -15.29
N ASP A 311 -14.06 5.23 -14.96
CA ASP A 311 -14.05 6.32 -15.94
C ASP A 311 -12.63 6.57 -16.46
N LEU A 312 -11.63 6.54 -15.56
CA LEU A 312 -10.22 6.66 -15.93
C LEU A 312 -9.77 5.49 -16.82
N ASN A 313 -10.17 4.27 -16.48
CA ASN A 313 -9.84 3.08 -17.27
C ASN A 313 -10.48 3.13 -18.66
N GLN A 314 -11.70 3.67 -18.77
CA GLN A 314 -12.37 3.82 -20.07
C GLN A 314 -11.61 4.78 -20.98
N MET A 315 -10.98 5.83 -20.45
CA MET A 315 -10.15 6.75 -21.25
C MET A 315 -8.96 6.02 -21.91
N VAL A 316 -8.33 5.09 -21.20
CA VAL A 316 -7.24 4.26 -21.77
C VAL A 316 -7.76 3.36 -22.88
N ILE A 317 -8.89 2.66 -22.62
CA ILE A 317 -9.50 1.76 -23.61
C ILE A 317 -9.89 2.54 -24.87
N ASP A 318 -10.58 3.67 -24.73
CA ASP A 318 -11.01 4.49 -25.87
C ASP A 318 -9.81 4.98 -26.68
N TYR A 319 -8.73 5.42 -26.03
CA TYR A 319 -7.51 5.83 -26.72
C TYR A 319 -6.85 4.66 -27.44
N TYR A 320 -6.68 3.50 -26.79
CA TYR A 320 -6.07 2.33 -27.42
C TYR A 320 -6.90 1.82 -28.60
N GLU A 321 -8.22 1.86 -28.56
CA GLU A 321 -9.07 1.51 -29.70
C GLU A 321 -8.74 2.33 -30.95
N THR A 322 -8.35 3.58 -30.80
CA THR A 322 -7.92 4.43 -31.93
C THR A 322 -6.53 4.09 -32.47
N ARG A 323 -5.72 3.35 -31.68
CA ARG A 323 -4.31 3.08 -32.02
C ARG A 323 -4.05 1.67 -32.56
N LEU A 324 -4.94 0.71 -32.30
CA LEU A 324 -4.69 -0.70 -32.62
C LEU A 324 -4.40 -0.96 -34.12
N ASP A 325 -5.08 -0.24 -35.01
CA ASP A 325 -4.88 -0.40 -36.46
C ASP A 325 -3.51 0.15 -36.88
N ASP A 326 -3.18 1.35 -36.43
CA ASP A 326 -1.89 2.00 -36.73
C ASP A 326 -0.71 1.14 -36.20
N LEU A 327 -0.88 0.56 -35.00
CA LEU A 327 0.11 -0.31 -34.37
C LEU A 327 0.18 -1.71 -35.01
N GLY A 328 -0.73 -2.03 -35.93
CA GLY A 328 -0.83 -3.35 -36.55
C GLY A 328 -1.23 -4.47 -35.57
N LEU A 329 -1.91 -4.11 -34.48
CA LEU A 329 -2.34 -5.03 -33.43
C LEU A 329 -3.76 -5.55 -33.62
N ARG A 330 -4.59 -4.93 -34.48
CA ARG A 330 -5.93 -5.42 -34.82
C ARG A 330 -5.88 -6.54 -35.86
N LYS A 331 -5.22 -7.64 -35.48
CA LYS A 331 -5.10 -8.84 -36.31
C LYS A 331 -5.89 -9.98 -35.66
N ASP A 332 -6.37 -10.91 -36.47
CA ASP A 332 -7.00 -12.16 -36.01
C ASP A 332 -8.18 -11.97 -35.04
N GLY A 333 -8.87 -10.82 -35.15
CA GLY A 333 -10.02 -10.50 -34.29
C GLY A 333 -9.64 -10.02 -32.89
N LYS A 334 -8.36 -9.73 -32.63
CA LYS A 334 -7.88 -9.17 -31.34
C LYS A 334 -8.43 -7.78 -31.09
N THR A 335 -8.63 -7.50 -29.82
CA THR A 335 -9.21 -6.28 -29.26
C THR A 335 -8.23 -5.63 -28.28
N VAL A 336 -8.54 -4.46 -27.75
CA VAL A 336 -7.74 -3.82 -26.68
C VAL A 336 -7.54 -4.77 -25.51
N ARG A 337 -8.52 -5.58 -25.15
CA ARG A 337 -8.46 -6.51 -24.01
C ARG A 337 -7.44 -7.62 -24.14
N ASP A 338 -6.99 -7.92 -25.36
CA ASP A 338 -5.94 -8.90 -25.62
C ASP A 338 -4.55 -8.34 -25.31
N TYR A 339 -4.41 -7.00 -25.20
CA TYR A 339 -3.15 -6.30 -24.98
C TYR A 339 -3.15 -5.46 -23.70
N TYR A 340 -4.33 -5.16 -23.14
CA TYR A 340 -4.52 -4.39 -21.91
C TYR A 340 -5.62 -5.03 -21.07
N TYR A 341 -5.25 -5.76 -20.02
CA TYR A 341 -6.13 -6.66 -19.28
C TYR A 341 -6.15 -6.43 -17.76
N HIS A 342 -5.77 -5.21 -17.32
CA HIS A 342 -5.90 -4.76 -15.93
C HIS A 342 -6.58 -3.40 -15.83
N GLY A 343 -6.81 -2.91 -14.62
CA GLY A 343 -7.30 -1.55 -14.37
C GLY A 343 -6.19 -0.52 -14.46
N VAL A 344 -6.53 0.75 -14.76
CA VAL A 344 -5.53 1.83 -14.84
C VAL A 344 -5.13 2.40 -13.49
N SER A 345 -5.82 2.02 -12.39
CA SER A 345 -5.67 2.74 -11.12
C SER A 345 -6.21 1.96 -9.94
N HIS A 346 -5.53 2.10 -8.81
CA HIS A 346 -6.00 1.70 -7.49
C HIS A 346 -5.66 2.77 -6.45
N GLN A 347 -6.23 2.64 -5.23
CA GLN A 347 -5.87 3.49 -4.09
C GLN A 347 -4.47 3.13 -3.61
N LEU A 348 -3.70 4.14 -3.20
CA LEU A 348 -2.36 3.99 -2.65
C LEU A 348 -2.29 4.70 -1.29
N GLY A 349 -1.56 4.15 -0.34
CA GLY A 349 -1.40 4.75 0.99
C GLY A 349 -0.45 3.98 1.88
N LEU A 350 -0.96 3.48 3.01
CA LEU A 350 -0.23 2.59 3.92
C LEU A 350 -0.04 1.19 3.34
N ASP A 351 -0.91 0.78 2.44
CA ASP A 351 -0.74 -0.39 1.60
C ASP A 351 -0.60 0.07 0.15
N THR A 352 0.12 -0.70 -0.67
CA THR A 352 0.22 -0.47 -2.11
C THR A 352 -1.16 -0.55 -2.75
N HIS A 353 -1.90 -1.62 -2.53
CA HIS A 353 -3.32 -1.69 -2.81
C HIS A 353 -4.09 -1.28 -1.54
N ASP A 354 -4.24 0.04 -1.32
CA ASP A 354 -4.82 0.54 -0.07
C ASP A 354 -6.29 0.14 0.09
N ILE A 355 -6.74 -0.04 1.35
CA ILE A 355 -8.06 -0.58 1.66
C ILE A 355 -9.16 0.24 0.99
N CYS A 356 -10.07 -0.46 0.32
CA CYS A 356 -11.21 0.14 -0.36
C CYS A 356 -12.41 -0.80 -0.29
N THR A 357 -13.53 -0.32 0.23
CA THR A 357 -14.78 -1.09 0.31
C THR A 357 -15.63 -0.99 -0.95
N GLU A 358 -15.37 0.01 -1.79
CA GLU A 358 -16.06 0.25 -3.03
C GLU A 358 -15.17 -0.16 -4.21
N ARG A 359 -15.65 -1.06 -5.05
CA ARG A 359 -14.90 -1.53 -6.22
C ARG A 359 -14.53 -0.40 -7.20
N GLU A 360 -15.36 0.64 -7.25
CA GLU A 360 -15.22 1.78 -8.14
C GLU A 360 -15.46 3.06 -7.34
N ARG A 361 -14.48 3.40 -6.51
CA ARG A 361 -14.61 4.57 -5.64
C ARG A 361 -14.63 5.87 -6.46
N THR A 362 -15.62 6.71 -6.19
CA THR A 362 -15.63 8.09 -6.68
C THR A 362 -14.47 8.87 -6.08
N LEU A 363 -13.67 9.49 -6.93
CA LEU A 363 -12.51 10.28 -6.53
C LEU A 363 -12.93 11.51 -5.74
N LYS A 364 -12.20 11.81 -4.69
CA LYS A 364 -12.38 12.99 -3.83
C LYS A 364 -11.03 13.68 -3.63
N PRO A 365 -11.02 14.99 -3.36
CA PRO A 365 -9.80 15.69 -2.98
C PRO A 365 -9.09 15.00 -1.80
N GLY A 366 -7.77 14.95 -1.83
CA GLY A 366 -6.94 14.25 -0.85
C GLY A 366 -6.75 12.76 -1.08
N MET A 367 -7.43 12.13 -2.04
CA MET A 367 -7.13 10.76 -2.44
C MET A 367 -5.83 10.68 -3.23
N VAL A 368 -5.05 9.64 -2.99
CA VAL A 368 -3.89 9.28 -3.81
C VAL A 368 -4.18 7.97 -4.52
N ILE A 369 -3.97 7.95 -5.82
CA ILE A 369 -4.20 6.80 -6.69
C ILE A 369 -3.03 6.63 -7.65
N THR A 370 -2.85 5.39 -8.16
CA THR A 370 -1.93 5.12 -9.27
C THR A 370 -2.54 5.52 -10.62
N VAL A 371 -1.70 5.76 -11.61
CA VAL A 371 -2.07 5.85 -13.03
C VAL A 371 -1.07 5.02 -13.82
N GLU A 372 -1.49 3.81 -14.20
CA GLU A 372 -0.61 2.71 -14.62
C GLU A 372 -1.06 2.03 -15.94
N PRO A 373 -1.34 2.74 -17.03
CA PRO A 373 -1.66 2.06 -18.27
C PRO A 373 -0.51 1.16 -18.74
N GLY A 374 -0.86 0.01 -19.32
CA GLY A 374 0.10 -0.92 -19.89
C GLY A 374 -0.30 -1.37 -21.29
N LEU A 375 0.64 -1.95 -22.02
CA LEU A 375 0.43 -2.60 -23.31
C LEU A 375 1.34 -3.82 -23.41
N TYR A 376 0.75 -4.99 -23.61
CA TYR A 376 1.45 -6.27 -23.52
C TYR A 376 1.28 -7.05 -24.82
N VAL A 377 2.33 -7.04 -25.64
CA VAL A 377 2.36 -7.69 -26.97
C VAL A 377 3.22 -8.95 -26.88
N GLU A 378 2.60 -10.05 -26.45
CA GLU A 378 3.29 -11.32 -26.20
C GLU A 378 4.03 -11.84 -27.42
N GLU A 379 3.45 -11.67 -28.62
CA GLU A 379 4.01 -12.13 -29.88
C GLU A 379 5.33 -11.39 -30.25
N GLU A 380 5.48 -10.19 -29.75
CA GLU A 380 6.70 -9.36 -29.94
C GLU A 380 7.63 -9.43 -28.73
N SER A 381 7.26 -10.19 -27.68
CA SER A 381 7.98 -10.23 -26.40
C SER A 381 8.18 -8.83 -25.79
N ILE A 382 7.15 -7.98 -25.90
CA ILE A 382 7.15 -6.61 -25.40
C ILE A 382 6.01 -6.42 -24.39
N GLY A 383 6.37 -6.09 -23.15
CA GLY A 383 5.45 -5.59 -22.14
C GLY A 383 5.89 -4.20 -21.69
N ILE A 384 4.98 -3.26 -21.67
CA ILE A 384 5.23 -1.87 -21.27
C ILE A 384 4.19 -1.47 -20.25
N ARG A 385 4.61 -0.96 -19.09
CA ARG A 385 3.79 -0.25 -18.10
C ARG A 385 4.52 1.02 -17.69
N ILE A 386 3.78 2.11 -17.60
CA ILE A 386 4.29 3.40 -17.14
C ILE A 386 3.31 3.89 -16.07
N GLU A 387 3.79 3.99 -14.85
CA GLU A 387 2.98 4.26 -13.68
C GLU A 387 3.51 5.45 -12.88
N ASN A 388 2.60 6.30 -12.48
CA ASN A 388 2.83 7.39 -11.55
C ASN A 388 1.73 7.43 -10.49
N ASP A 389 2.08 7.92 -9.31
CA ASP A 389 1.12 8.23 -8.25
C ASP A 389 0.62 9.66 -8.37
N VAL A 390 -0.68 9.85 -8.28
CA VAL A 390 -1.30 11.17 -8.38
C VAL A 390 -2.17 11.49 -7.16
N LEU A 391 -2.06 12.72 -6.67
CA LEU A 391 -2.90 13.28 -5.61
C LEU A 391 -4.07 14.02 -6.24
N ILE A 392 -5.28 13.62 -5.94
CA ILE A 392 -6.49 14.31 -6.38
C ILE A 392 -6.65 15.62 -5.61
N THR A 393 -6.83 16.73 -6.33
CA THR A 393 -7.05 18.07 -5.79
C THR A 393 -8.52 18.49 -5.93
N GLU A 394 -8.87 19.74 -5.61
CA GLU A 394 -10.25 20.23 -5.73
C GLU A 394 -10.79 20.25 -7.17
N ASP A 395 -9.91 20.42 -8.17
CA ASP A 395 -10.28 20.62 -9.57
C ASP A 395 -9.52 19.74 -10.58
N GLY A 396 -8.59 18.90 -10.10
CA GLY A 396 -7.74 18.05 -10.95
C GLY A 396 -6.91 17.08 -10.15
N CYS A 397 -5.63 16.91 -10.53
CA CYS A 397 -4.67 16.13 -9.75
C CYS A 397 -3.25 16.73 -9.84
N ILE A 398 -2.40 16.33 -8.90
CA ILE A 398 -0.96 16.61 -8.87
C ILE A 398 -0.22 15.29 -9.06
N ASP A 399 0.62 15.20 -10.08
CA ASP A 399 1.52 14.08 -10.30
C ASP A 399 2.65 14.12 -9.27
N LEU A 400 2.64 13.19 -8.32
CA LEU A 400 3.64 13.09 -7.24
C LEU A 400 4.97 12.52 -7.76
N SER A 401 4.92 11.80 -8.87
CA SER A 401 6.04 11.08 -9.49
C SER A 401 6.63 11.82 -10.69
N VAL A 402 6.24 13.08 -10.92
CA VAL A 402 6.63 13.85 -12.12
C VAL A 402 8.15 13.95 -12.35
N ALA A 403 8.94 13.89 -11.26
CA ALA A 403 10.39 13.94 -11.31
C ALA A 403 11.06 12.60 -11.72
N ILE A 404 10.30 11.50 -11.77
CA ILE A 404 10.81 10.19 -12.15
C ILE A 404 10.84 10.10 -13.69
N PRO A 405 11.99 9.88 -14.32
CA PRO A 405 12.13 9.84 -15.79
C PRO A 405 11.13 8.88 -16.43
N ARG A 406 10.45 9.34 -17.49
CA ARG A 406 9.43 8.53 -18.17
C ARG A 406 9.33 8.75 -19.68
N SER A 407 9.96 9.78 -20.25
CA SER A 407 10.02 9.90 -21.71
C SER A 407 11.19 9.07 -22.27
N VAL A 408 11.07 8.70 -23.54
CA VAL A 408 12.14 7.99 -24.26
C VAL A 408 13.46 8.76 -24.16
N GLU A 409 13.40 10.08 -24.35
CA GLU A 409 14.56 10.96 -24.33
C GLU A 409 15.23 11.03 -22.96
N GLU A 410 14.45 11.15 -21.88
CA GLU A 410 14.96 11.15 -20.50
C GLU A 410 15.63 9.83 -20.15
N ILE A 411 15.00 8.70 -20.49
CA ILE A 411 15.52 7.36 -20.22
C ILE A 411 16.83 7.13 -21.01
N GLU A 412 16.82 7.38 -22.32
CA GLU A 412 18.02 7.23 -23.16
C GLU A 412 19.16 8.15 -22.68
N ALA A 413 18.86 9.36 -22.19
CA ALA A 413 19.86 10.30 -21.67
C ALA A 413 20.47 9.79 -20.33
N ILE A 414 19.68 9.21 -19.42
CA ILE A 414 20.19 8.65 -18.17
C ILE A 414 21.07 7.43 -18.40
N MET A 415 20.70 6.58 -19.37
CA MET A 415 21.41 5.36 -19.71
C MET A 415 22.60 5.60 -20.66
N ALA A 416 22.74 6.78 -21.26
CA ALA A 416 23.89 7.12 -22.09
C ALA A 416 25.19 7.04 -21.27
N LYS A 417 26.13 6.19 -21.72
CA LYS A 417 27.45 5.96 -21.10
C LYS A 417 28.51 6.76 -21.79
#